data_fbde5f64cde8e7897d5d3a7cd7947ae8
#
_entry.id   fbde5f64cde8e7897d5d3a7cd7947ae8
#
_cell.length_a   1.000
_cell.length_b   1.000
_cell.length_c   1.000
_cell.angle_alpha   90.00
_cell.angle_beta   90.00
_cell.angle_gamma   90.00
#
_symmetry.space_group_name_H-M   'P 1'
#
loop_
_entity.id
_entity.type
_entity.pdbx_description
1 polymer ?
#
loop_
_entity_poly.entity_id
_entity_poly.type
_entity_poly.pdbx_seq_one_letter_code
_entity_poly.pdbx_strand_id
1 'polypeptide(L)'
;MNVGETCAVCGRTILAGERIRSYISPKDGPRLVCELCRDRAERQGWVDPAAAGANVGRQEAEPGETPQGRLERAIDRFNASDAARTVAGLMRTLGEPSVSVGAAAGSPSEARITVAWELTWYQWAVSLADELRPVAELDRGSEISQLDASARQWNASAAPGGQLLLGAPVG
;
A
#
# COMPACT_ATOMS: atom_id res chain seq x y z
N MET A 1 38.70 0.65 27.19
CA MET A 1 39.05 1.77 26.30
C MET A 1 37.84 1.95 25.37
N ASN A 2 37.02 2.95 25.63
CA ASN A 2 35.94 3.31 24.71
C ASN A 2 36.58 3.96 23.49
N VAL A 3 36.70 3.21 22.41
CA VAL A 3 37.03 3.78 21.12
C VAL A 3 35.85 4.66 20.75
N GLY A 4 36.02 5.96 20.84
CA GLY A 4 35.01 6.92 20.50
C GLY A 4 34.56 6.71 19.05
N GLU A 5 33.30 6.38 18.85
CA GLU A 5 32.71 6.27 17.53
C GLU A 5 32.80 7.62 16.82
N THR A 6 33.15 7.62 15.54
CA THR A 6 33.29 8.86 14.75
C THR A 6 32.20 8.99 13.73
N CYS A 7 31.70 10.23 13.57
CA CYS A 7 30.73 10.54 12.53
C CYS A 7 31.37 10.44 11.14
N ALA A 8 30.82 9.61 10.27
CA ALA A 8 31.36 9.39 8.93
C ALA A 8 31.24 10.62 7.99
N VAL A 9 30.41 11.61 8.33
CA VAL A 9 30.22 12.81 7.53
C VAL A 9 31.16 13.94 7.90
N CYS A 10 31.39 14.19 9.21
CA CYS A 10 32.23 15.31 9.67
C CYS A 10 33.52 14.86 10.39
N GLY A 11 33.75 13.57 10.60
CA GLY A 11 34.93 13.04 11.25
C GLY A 11 35.04 13.30 12.75
N ARG A 12 34.02 13.92 13.38
CA ARG A 12 34.01 14.24 14.80
C ARG A 12 33.81 12.98 15.64
N THR A 13 34.53 12.88 16.75
CA THR A 13 34.24 11.86 17.75
C THR A 13 32.91 12.11 18.41
N ILE A 14 32.06 11.07 18.45
CA ILE A 14 30.75 11.10 19.05
C ILE A 14 30.87 10.80 20.53
N LEU A 15 30.30 11.65 21.37
CA LEU A 15 30.38 11.53 22.81
C LEU A 15 29.34 10.55 23.36
N ALA A 16 29.68 9.91 24.49
CA ALA A 16 28.74 9.04 25.18
C ALA A 16 27.48 9.82 25.60
N GLY A 17 26.29 9.34 25.17
CA GLY A 17 25.01 10.01 25.41
C GLY A 17 24.53 10.91 24.26
N GLU A 18 25.33 11.09 23.21
CA GLU A 18 24.91 11.81 22.00
C GLU A 18 24.02 10.91 21.12
N ARG A 19 22.98 11.48 20.53
CA ARG A 19 22.11 10.74 19.60
C ARG A 19 22.85 10.48 18.31
N ILE A 20 23.05 9.21 18.00
CA ILE A 20 23.66 8.72 16.78
C ILE A 20 22.66 7.91 15.97
N ARG A 21 22.80 7.97 14.66
CA ARG A 21 22.02 7.14 13.73
C ARG A 21 22.94 6.40 12.78
N SER A 22 22.53 5.20 12.44
CA SER A 22 23.21 4.42 11.41
C SER A 22 22.61 4.76 10.06
N TYR A 23 23.42 5.18 9.11
CA TYR A 23 23.05 5.43 7.72
C TYR A 23 23.73 4.44 6.80
N ILE A 24 23.07 4.07 5.71
CA ILE A 24 23.66 3.24 4.67
C ILE A 24 24.21 4.16 3.58
N SER A 25 25.52 4.19 3.45
CA SER A 25 26.19 4.87 2.33
C SER A 25 26.12 3.98 1.08
N PRO A 26 25.84 4.55 -0.11
CA PRO A 26 25.83 3.78 -1.37
C PRO A 26 27.15 3.13 -1.74
N LYS A 27 28.25 3.61 -1.16
CA LYS A 27 29.62 3.16 -1.48
C LYS A 27 30.26 2.28 -0.39
N ASP A 28 29.98 2.59 0.89
CA ASP A 28 30.74 2.05 2.01
C ASP A 28 29.89 1.23 3.01
N GLY A 29 28.57 1.09 2.78
CA GLY A 29 27.68 0.36 3.68
C GLY A 29 27.29 1.15 4.95
N PRO A 30 27.00 0.47 6.07
CA PRO A 30 26.50 1.12 7.28
C PRO A 30 27.56 2.03 7.92
N ARG A 31 27.17 3.28 8.21
CA ARG A 31 28.03 4.34 8.81
C ARG A 31 27.28 5.07 9.89
N LEU A 32 27.98 5.49 10.92
CA LEU A 32 27.43 6.28 12.01
C LEU A 32 27.44 7.78 11.67
N VAL A 33 26.33 8.44 11.91
CA VAL A 33 26.13 9.87 11.65
C VAL A 33 25.60 10.54 12.91
N CYS A 34 26.24 11.63 13.31
CA CYS A 34 25.75 12.47 14.42
C CYS A 34 24.50 13.26 14.01
N GLU A 35 23.70 13.68 14.98
CA GLU A 35 22.45 14.42 14.77
C GLU A 35 22.63 15.66 13.86
N LEU A 36 23.73 16.39 14.01
CA LEU A 36 24.03 17.59 13.23
C LEU A 36 24.34 17.34 11.75
N CYS A 37 24.74 16.10 11.41
CA CYS A 37 25.08 15.72 10.04
C CYS A 37 23.98 14.96 9.31
N ARG A 38 22.86 14.76 9.93
CA ARG A 38 21.71 14.02 9.38
C ARG A 38 21.30 14.55 8.01
N ASP A 39 20.93 15.83 7.93
CA ASP A 39 20.49 16.45 6.68
C ASP A 39 21.57 16.42 5.59
N ARG A 40 22.83 16.43 6.00
CA ARG A 40 23.96 16.37 5.08
C ARG A 40 24.17 14.98 4.52
N ALA A 41 23.98 13.94 5.33
CA ALA A 41 24.03 12.54 4.90
C ALA A 41 22.89 12.26 3.91
N GLU A 42 21.69 12.70 4.21
CA GLU A 42 20.50 12.54 3.34
C GLU A 42 20.68 13.22 1.98
N ARG A 43 21.25 14.44 1.96
CA ARG A 43 21.58 15.14 0.70
C ARG A 43 22.67 14.46 -0.10
N GLN A 44 23.53 13.66 0.53
CA GLN A 44 24.53 12.82 -0.16
C GLN A 44 23.98 11.47 -0.63
N GLY A 45 22.67 11.24 -0.48
CA GLY A 45 22.02 10.01 -0.89
C GLY A 45 22.20 8.85 0.09
N TRP A 46 22.60 9.13 1.33
CA TRP A 46 22.67 8.11 2.38
C TRP A 46 21.28 7.82 2.92
N VAL A 47 20.98 6.57 3.16
CA VAL A 47 19.67 6.13 3.60
C VAL A 47 19.73 5.75 5.09
N ASP A 48 18.84 6.32 5.89
CA ASP A 48 18.63 5.88 7.28
C ASP A 48 17.77 4.59 7.25
N PRO A 49 18.31 3.42 7.62
CA PRO A 49 17.53 2.18 7.61
C PRO A 49 16.39 2.21 8.62
N ALA A 50 16.50 3.00 9.69
CA ALA A 50 15.40 3.21 10.62
C ALA A 50 14.31 4.12 10.03
N ALA A 51 14.68 5.09 9.20
CA ALA A 51 13.73 5.92 8.45
C ALA A 51 13.19 5.19 7.20
N ALA A 52 14.00 4.37 6.54
CA ALA A 52 13.55 3.52 5.44
C ALA A 52 12.57 2.43 5.93
N GLY A 53 12.84 1.83 7.09
CA GLY A 53 11.88 0.94 7.77
C GLY A 53 10.66 1.69 8.30
N ALA A 54 10.79 2.96 8.69
CA ALA A 54 9.69 3.81 9.13
C ALA A 54 8.90 4.42 7.96
N ASN A 55 9.52 4.65 6.79
CA ASN A 55 8.82 5.12 5.59
C ASN A 55 8.08 4.00 4.84
N VAL A 56 8.47 2.76 5.00
CA VAL A 56 7.69 1.60 4.57
C VAL A 56 6.52 1.33 5.54
N GLY A 57 6.57 1.88 6.76
CA GLY A 57 5.54 1.75 7.80
C GLY A 57 4.80 3.04 8.16
N ARG A 58 5.10 4.17 7.53
CA ARG A 58 4.50 5.48 7.85
C ARG A 58 3.72 6.11 6.70
N GLN A 59 2.95 5.30 6.01
CA GLN A 59 1.69 5.77 5.46
C GLN A 59 0.62 5.22 6.38
N GLU A 60 0.32 6.05 7.36
CA GLU A 60 -0.84 6.06 8.25
C GLU A 60 -1.76 4.84 8.15
N ALA A 61 -1.27 3.66 8.58
CA ALA A 61 -2.16 2.73 9.21
C ALA A 61 -2.45 3.35 10.58
N GLU A 62 -3.67 3.79 10.80
CA GLU A 62 -4.12 4.21 12.11
C GLU A 62 -3.71 3.14 13.14
N PRO A 63 -3.11 3.52 14.29
CA PRO A 63 -2.69 2.53 15.27
C PRO A 63 -3.91 1.74 15.75
N GLY A 64 -3.99 0.46 15.35
CA GLY A 64 -5.10 -0.44 15.68
C GLY A 64 -5.93 -0.94 14.49
N GLU A 65 -5.68 -0.48 13.27
CA GLU A 65 -6.42 -0.96 12.09
C GLU A 65 -5.95 -2.36 11.68
N THR A 66 -6.88 -3.32 11.71
CA THR A 66 -6.62 -4.68 11.23
C THR A 66 -6.51 -4.71 9.70
N PRO A 67 -5.84 -5.72 9.10
CA PRO A 67 -5.84 -5.91 7.65
C PRO A 67 -7.25 -5.95 7.06
N GLN A 68 -8.20 -6.56 7.76
CA GLN A 68 -9.61 -6.61 7.36
C GLN A 68 -10.26 -5.23 7.39
N GLY A 69 -10.04 -4.43 8.41
CA GLY A 69 -10.55 -3.06 8.50
C GLY A 69 -10.07 -2.16 7.37
N ARG A 70 -8.84 -2.38 6.88
CA ARG A 70 -8.33 -1.71 5.68
C ARG A 70 -9.08 -2.09 4.41
N LEU A 71 -9.41 -3.36 4.25
CA LEU A 71 -10.21 -3.82 3.12
C LEU A 71 -11.64 -3.29 3.17
N GLU A 72 -12.24 -3.22 4.34
CA GLU A 72 -13.57 -2.60 4.56
C GLU A 72 -13.57 -1.12 4.17
N ARG A 73 -12.58 -0.35 4.62
CA ARG A 73 -12.43 1.06 4.19
C ARG A 73 -12.20 1.22 2.69
N ALA A 74 -11.47 0.31 2.08
CA ALA A 74 -11.28 0.32 0.63
C ALA A 74 -12.61 0.09 -0.10
N ILE A 75 -13.42 -0.83 0.39
CA ILE A 75 -14.76 -1.08 -0.13
C ILE A 75 -15.66 0.16 0.04
N ASP A 76 -15.64 0.79 1.20
CA ASP A 76 -16.44 2.02 1.44
C ASP A 76 -16.05 3.14 0.47
N ARG A 77 -14.76 3.34 0.23
CA ARG A 77 -14.28 4.32 -0.76
C ARG A 77 -14.68 3.95 -2.18
N PHE A 78 -14.59 2.69 -2.53
CA PHE A 78 -15.04 2.19 -3.82
C PHE A 78 -16.53 2.45 -4.02
N ASN A 79 -17.35 2.13 -3.01
CA ASN A 79 -18.81 2.29 -3.05
C ASN A 79 -19.23 3.77 -3.17
N ALA A 80 -18.42 4.68 -2.65
CA ALA A 80 -18.64 6.13 -2.79
C ALA A 80 -18.19 6.70 -4.14
N SER A 81 -17.48 5.90 -4.96
CA SER A 81 -16.92 6.32 -6.25
C SER A 81 -17.82 5.99 -7.44
N ASP A 82 -17.49 6.55 -8.60
CA ASP A 82 -18.16 6.24 -9.87
C ASP A 82 -17.91 4.79 -10.34
N ALA A 83 -16.88 4.12 -9.81
CA ALA A 83 -16.60 2.72 -10.11
C ALA A 83 -17.76 1.80 -9.68
N ALA A 84 -18.40 2.08 -8.54
CA ALA A 84 -19.59 1.34 -8.11
C ALA A 84 -20.75 1.47 -9.12
N ARG A 85 -20.94 2.65 -9.71
CA ARG A 85 -21.94 2.86 -10.76
C ARG A 85 -21.61 2.09 -12.03
N THR A 86 -20.34 2.01 -12.39
CA THR A 86 -19.87 1.19 -13.53
C THR A 86 -20.20 -0.26 -13.29
N VAL A 87 -19.91 -0.80 -12.10
CA VAL A 87 -20.26 -2.17 -11.72
C VAL A 87 -21.77 -2.40 -11.78
N ALA A 88 -22.57 -1.48 -11.23
CA ALA A 88 -24.05 -1.54 -11.29
C ALA A 88 -24.58 -1.60 -12.73
N GLY A 89 -24.00 -0.81 -13.62
CA GLY A 89 -24.33 -0.82 -15.04
C GLY A 89 -24.02 -2.18 -15.71
N LEU A 90 -22.84 -2.71 -15.45
CA LEU A 90 -22.41 -4.01 -15.98
C LEU A 90 -23.24 -5.18 -15.43
N MET A 91 -23.60 -5.14 -14.15
CA MET A 91 -24.45 -6.17 -13.53
C MET A 91 -25.82 -6.30 -14.18
N ARG A 92 -26.39 -5.21 -14.69
CA ARG A 92 -27.68 -5.25 -15.41
C ARG A 92 -27.63 -6.05 -16.70
N THR A 93 -26.45 -6.10 -17.32
CA THR A 93 -26.25 -6.76 -18.61
C THR A 93 -25.58 -8.13 -18.46
N LEU A 94 -24.62 -8.24 -17.56
CA LEU A 94 -23.77 -9.43 -17.40
C LEU A 94 -24.16 -10.31 -16.21
N GLY A 95 -25.02 -9.82 -15.33
CA GLY A 95 -25.43 -10.53 -14.12
C GLY A 95 -24.49 -10.28 -12.94
N GLU A 96 -24.52 -11.18 -11.97
CA GLU A 96 -23.73 -11.07 -10.74
C GLU A 96 -22.26 -11.39 -10.98
N PRO A 97 -21.33 -10.51 -10.56
CA PRO A 97 -19.91 -10.76 -10.72
C PRO A 97 -19.30 -11.52 -9.55
N SER A 98 -18.14 -12.13 -9.80
CA SER A 98 -17.22 -12.55 -8.76
C SER A 98 -16.34 -11.38 -8.35
N VAL A 99 -16.19 -11.13 -7.04
CA VAL A 99 -15.45 -10.00 -6.50
C VAL A 99 -14.31 -10.48 -5.62
N SER A 100 -13.14 -9.89 -5.83
CA SER A 100 -11.96 -10.11 -5.02
C SER A 100 -11.40 -8.79 -4.51
N VAL A 101 -11.13 -8.71 -3.21
CA VAL A 101 -10.54 -7.55 -2.56
C VAL A 101 -9.29 -7.98 -1.81
N GLY A 102 -8.18 -7.31 -2.05
CA GLY A 102 -6.90 -7.62 -1.41
C GLY A 102 -6.01 -6.40 -1.27
N ALA A 103 -4.97 -6.54 -0.47
CA ALA A 103 -3.93 -5.53 -0.39
C ALA A 103 -3.15 -5.47 -1.71
N ALA A 104 -2.79 -4.28 -2.16
CA ALA A 104 -1.92 -4.13 -3.31
C ALA A 104 -0.50 -4.58 -2.97
N ALA A 105 0.13 -5.32 -3.86
CA ALA A 105 1.51 -5.77 -3.67
C ALA A 105 2.45 -4.56 -3.58
N GLY A 106 3.21 -4.48 -2.48
CA GLY A 106 4.20 -3.42 -2.27
C GLY A 106 3.63 -2.07 -1.79
N SER A 107 2.32 -1.97 -1.56
CA SER A 107 1.70 -0.73 -1.09
C SER A 107 0.68 -1.00 0.04
N PRO A 108 1.06 -0.82 1.32
CA PRO A 108 0.17 -1.09 2.44
C PRO A 108 -1.01 -0.12 2.56
N SER A 109 -0.94 1.04 1.93
CA SER A 109 -2.00 2.05 1.88
C SER A 109 -2.90 1.94 0.66
N GLU A 110 -2.76 0.87 -0.12
CA GLU A 110 -3.52 0.66 -1.34
C GLU A 110 -4.14 -0.72 -1.35
N ALA A 111 -5.41 -0.80 -1.71
CA ALA A 111 -6.10 -2.04 -1.93
C ALA A 111 -6.37 -2.24 -3.43
N ARG A 112 -6.42 -3.49 -3.86
CA ARG A 112 -6.82 -3.87 -5.20
C ARG A 112 -8.18 -4.53 -5.16
N ILE A 113 -9.09 -4.06 -6.00
CA ILE A 113 -10.43 -4.63 -6.18
C ILE A 113 -10.52 -5.18 -7.59
N THR A 114 -10.89 -6.45 -7.70
CA THR A 114 -11.16 -7.13 -8.97
C THR A 114 -12.62 -7.51 -9.02
N VAL A 115 -13.30 -7.14 -10.08
CA VAL A 115 -14.69 -7.54 -10.36
C VAL A 115 -14.71 -8.25 -11.71
N ALA A 116 -15.13 -9.51 -11.72
CA ALA A 116 -15.04 -10.35 -12.89
C ALA A 116 -16.39 -11.02 -13.22
N TRP A 117 -16.68 -11.08 -14.51
CA TRP A 117 -17.75 -11.88 -15.13
C TRP A 117 -17.10 -12.93 -16.03
N GLU A 118 -17.87 -13.84 -16.57
CA GLU A 118 -17.33 -14.91 -17.43
C GLU A 118 -16.52 -14.39 -18.63
N LEU A 119 -16.91 -13.25 -19.21
CA LEU A 119 -16.34 -12.69 -20.44
C LEU A 119 -15.63 -11.35 -20.26
N THR A 120 -15.50 -10.86 -19.05
CA THR A 120 -14.80 -9.59 -18.79
C THR A 120 -14.46 -9.44 -17.31
N TRP A 121 -13.40 -8.69 -17.05
CA TRP A 121 -13.02 -8.31 -15.70
C TRP A 121 -12.47 -6.89 -15.67
N TYR A 122 -12.57 -6.27 -14.51
CA TYR A 122 -12.03 -4.94 -14.21
C TYR A 122 -11.25 -4.98 -12.91
N GLN A 123 -10.17 -4.22 -12.87
CA GLN A 123 -9.39 -4.00 -11.66
C GLN A 123 -9.29 -2.52 -11.34
N TRP A 124 -9.44 -2.19 -10.07
CA TRP A 124 -9.25 -0.85 -9.53
C TRP A 124 -8.24 -0.87 -8.39
N ALA A 125 -7.43 0.21 -8.34
CA ALA A 125 -6.67 0.57 -7.16
C ALA A 125 -7.51 1.47 -6.28
N VAL A 126 -7.54 1.19 -4.99
CA VAL A 126 -8.19 2.03 -4.00
C VAL A 126 -7.14 2.53 -3.02
N SER A 127 -6.83 3.83 -3.07
CA SER A 127 -5.91 4.46 -2.14
C SER A 127 -6.62 4.77 -0.82
N LEU A 128 -6.01 4.39 0.28
CA LEU A 128 -6.47 4.76 1.63
C LEU A 128 -5.89 6.10 2.09
N ALA A 129 -4.84 6.58 1.41
CA ALA A 129 -4.17 7.84 1.72
C ALA A 129 -4.63 9.01 0.85
N ASP A 130 -5.01 8.77 -0.42
CA ASP A 130 -5.48 9.81 -1.33
C ASP A 130 -6.99 10.03 -1.19
N GLU A 131 -7.38 11.23 -0.75
CA GLU A 131 -8.79 11.61 -0.60
C GLU A 131 -9.38 12.25 -1.86
N LEU A 132 -8.54 12.75 -2.76
CA LEU A 132 -8.98 13.43 -3.98
C LEU A 132 -9.33 12.45 -5.10
N ARG A 133 -8.53 11.40 -5.24
CA ARG A 133 -8.73 10.34 -6.23
C ARG A 133 -8.50 8.97 -5.61
N PRO A 134 -9.38 8.56 -4.69
CA PRO A 134 -9.18 7.33 -3.94
C PRO A 134 -9.31 6.07 -4.81
N VAL A 135 -10.00 6.13 -5.94
CA VAL A 135 -10.27 4.99 -6.82
C VAL A 135 -9.80 5.28 -8.23
N ALA A 136 -8.98 4.41 -8.78
CA ALA A 136 -8.49 4.48 -10.15
C ALA A 136 -8.60 3.11 -10.84
N GLU A 137 -9.08 3.08 -12.07
CA GLU A 137 -9.05 1.86 -12.88
C GLU A 137 -7.59 1.51 -13.22
N LEU A 138 -7.18 0.28 -12.90
CA LEU A 138 -5.84 -0.22 -13.19
C LEU A 138 -5.77 -0.95 -14.51
N ASP A 139 -6.70 -1.88 -14.71
CA ASP A 139 -6.68 -2.77 -15.86
C ASP A 139 -8.07 -3.38 -16.10
N ARG A 140 -8.27 -3.94 -17.28
CA ARG A 140 -9.46 -4.68 -17.67
C ARG A 140 -9.13 -5.70 -18.75
N GLY A 141 -9.88 -6.78 -18.81
CA GLY A 141 -9.66 -7.81 -19.81
C GLY A 141 -10.88 -8.67 -20.07
N SER A 142 -10.74 -9.63 -20.97
CA SER A 142 -11.82 -10.52 -21.40
C SER A 142 -11.72 -11.94 -20.86
N GLU A 143 -10.58 -12.31 -20.26
CA GLU A 143 -10.38 -13.67 -19.76
C GLU A 143 -9.92 -13.65 -18.30
N ILE A 144 -10.64 -14.36 -17.43
CA ILE A 144 -10.29 -14.53 -16.01
C ILE A 144 -8.91 -15.20 -15.84
N SER A 145 -8.48 -16.00 -16.81
CA SER A 145 -7.16 -16.63 -16.82
C SER A 145 -5.98 -15.64 -16.81
N GLN A 146 -6.20 -14.39 -17.26
CA GLN A 146 -5.22 -13.31 -17.24
C GLN A 146 -4.99 -12.74 -15.84
N LEU A 147 -5.91 -12.97 -14.92
CA LEU A 147 -5.79 -12.54 -13.53
C LEU A 147 -4.84 -13.44 -12.75
N ASP A 148 -4.01 -12.84 -11.92
CA ASP A 148 -3.18 -13.59 -10.99
C ASP A 148 -4.01 -14.25 -9.87
N ALA A 149 -3.41 -15.18 -9.14
CA ALA A 149 -4.11 -15.92 -8.08
C ALA A 149 -4.61 -15.02 -6.95
N SER A 150 -3.93 -13.92 -6.66
CA SER A 150 -4.32 -12.95 -5.63
C SER A 150 -5.57 -12.16 -6.02
N ALA A 151 -5.77 -11.95 -7.31
CA ALA A 151 -6.95 -11.28 -7.86
C ALA A 151 -8.17 -12.19 -8.00
N ARG A 152 -8.03 -13.48 -7.74
CA ARG A 152 -9.09 -14.51 -7.86
C ARG A 152 -9.49 -15.13 -6.52
N GLN A 153 -9.37 -14.38 -5.43
CA GLN A 153 -9.73 -14.89 -4.09
C GLN A 153 -11.23 -15.00 -3.86
N TRP A 154 -12.02 -14.25 -4.61
CA TRP A 154 -13.50 -14.23 -4.55
C TRP A 154 -14.05 -14.13 -3.12
N ASN A 155 -13.49 -13.19 -2.36
CA ASN A 155 -13.75 -12.97 -0.94
C ASN A 155 -14.73 -11.82 -0.66
N ALA A 156 -15.37 -11.32 -1.68
CA ALA A 156 -16.37 -10.28 -1.59
C ALA A 156 -17.53 -10.53 -2.58
N SER A 157 -18.62 -9.82 -2.42
CA SER A 157 -19.79 -9.88 -3.28
C SER A 157 -20.23 -8.49 -3.73
N ALA A 158 -21.01 -8.41 -4.78
CA ALA A 158 -21.62 -7.18 -5.26
C ALA A 158 -23.12 -7.20 -5.06
N ALA A 159 -23.67 -6.17 -4.43
CA ALA A 159 -25.10 -5.97 -4.31
C ALA A 159 -25.69 -5.41 -5.62
N PRO A 160 -27.03 -5.56 -5.86
CA PRO A 160 -27.67 -5.10 -7.10
C PRO A 160 -27.44 -3.64 -7.49
N GLY A 161 -27.07 -2.79 -6.54
CA GLY A 161 -26.69 -1.38 -6.76
C GLY A 161 -25.22 -1.16 -7.12
N GLY A 162 -24.42 -2.21 -7.34
CA GLY A 162 -23.00 -2.12 -7.61
C GLY A 162 -22.13 -1.90 -6.38
N GLN A 163 -22.75 -1.89 -5.20
CA GLN A 163 -22.02 -1.79 -3.94
C GLN A 163 -21.33 -3.10 -3.61
N LEU A 164 -20.09 -3.02 -3.20
CA LEU A 164 -19.33 -4.20 -2.79
C LEU A 164 -19.48 -4.44 -1.29
N LEU A 165 -19.45 -5.69 -0.90
CA LEU A 165 -19.52 -6.17 0.48
C LEU A 165 -18.40 -7.20 0.69
N LEU A 166 -17.67 -7.07 1.79
CA LEU A 166 -16.69 -8.06 2.17
C LEU A 166 -17.38 -9.32 2.70
N GLY A 167 -17.00 -10.47 2.20
CA GLY A 167 -17.57 -11.76 2.53
C GLY A 167 -17.88 -12.57 1.27
N ALA A 168 -17.76 -13.91 1.37
CA ALA A 168 -18.10 -14.78 0.26
C ALA A 168 -19.58 -14.64 -0.10
N PRO A 169 -19.94 -14.69 -1.39
CA PRO A 169 -21.33 -14.77 -1.78
C PRO A 169 -21.98 -15.98 -1.09
N VAL A 170 -23.07 -15.75 -0.41
CA VAL A 170 -23.88 -16.83 0.14
C VAL A 170 -24.53 -17.51 -1.06
N GLY A 171 -23.96 -18.64 -1.43
CA GLY A 171 -24.49 -19.48 -2.50
C GLY A 171 -25.81 -20.14 -2.11
#